data_0fb064635c8da5d93f3d6058f3e414f5
#
_entry.id   0fb064635c8da5d93f3d6058f3e414f5
#
_cell.length_a   1.000
_cell.length_b   1.000
_cell.length_c   1.000
_cell.angle_alpha   90.00
_cell.angle_beta   90.00
_cell.angle_gamma   90.00
#
_symmetry.space_group_name_H-M   'P 1'
#
loop_
_entity.id
_entity.type
_entity.pdbx_description
1 polymer ?
#
loop_
_entity_poly.entity_id
_entity_poly.type
_entity_poly.pdbx_seq_one_letter_code
_entity_poly.pdbx_strand_id
1 'polypeptide(L)'
;MNIKKPSPDTVKAQAVRQAKDLLITVLILAAATGIGNIFWYFSFTRNIISVYVLGTLLTSLFTKSYFYGFLSSFSSVLLFNFCFTEPRLTLHAYERGYPVTFAIMLIVSIITVTLAIQNIRNAEEKEHAAVHAKNEQLRADLLRTISHDLRTPLTSISGNASNLISNYEMMDAPTRKQTFLDIYNDSMWLINLVENILSISRIEDGRMNLSISTELVSEVFEEALRHTNRHSAQHTISVQMADDLLLARMDAKLVVQVLINLVDNAIKYTPAGSHIILSAAAQGENAVIQVSDDGPGIPDEAKEKVFEMFSTGEKRISDSRRSLGLGLALCRTIITAHGGTIALSDNKPHGCIFTFTLPLGEVSLHE
;
A
#
# COMPACT_ATOMS: atom_id res chain seq x y z
N MET A 1 31.54 -11.19 15.14
CA MET A 1 30.44 -10.21 15.26
C MET A 1 30.95 -8.87 14.73
N ASN A 2 30.83 -8.63 13.42
CA ASN A 2 31.34 -7.42 12.77
C ASN A 2 30.37 -6.27 12.99
N ILE A 3 30.68 -5.37 13.90
CA ILE A 3 29.93 -4.12 14.11
C ILE A 3 30.27 -3.20 12.92
N LYS A 4 29.34 -3.12 11.94
CA LYS A 4 29.43 -2.14 10.84
C LYS A 4 29.46 -0.73 11.44
N LYS A 5 30.51 0.03 11.19
CA LYS A 5 30.56 1.46 11.52
C LYS A 5 29.41 2.19 10.82
N PRO A 6 28.66 3.05 11.54
CA PRO A 6 27.56 3.78 10.94
C PRO A 6 28.08 4.70 9.81
N SER A 7 27.28 4.85 8.75
CA SER A 7 27.62 5.71 7.61
C SER A 7 27.67 7.19 8.05
N PRO A 8 28.48 8.04 7.39
CA PRO A 8 28.58 9.48 7.72
C PRO A 8 27.22 10.21 7.74
N ASP A 9 26.29 9.77 6.91
CA ASP A 9 24.94 10.37 6.82
C ASP A 9 24.05 9.99 8.02
N THR A 10 24.20 8.77 8.55
CA THR A 10 23.49 8.36 9.77
C THR A 10 23.98 9.12 11.00
N VAL A 11 25.29 9.40 11.08
CA VAL A 11 25.88 10.19 12.18
C VAL A 11 25.40 11.64 12.14
N LYS A 12 25.34 12.26 10.95
CA LYS A 12 24.80 13.63 10.78
C LYS A 12 23.33 13.72 11.16
N ALA A 13 22.50 12.77 10.70
CA ALA A 13 21.08 12.71 11.03
C ALA A 13 20.85 12.56 12.55
N GLN A 14 21.67 11.74 13.22
CA GLN A 14 21.59 11.55 14.66
C GLN A 14 22.00 12.81 15.44
N ALA A 15 23.06 13.53 15.00
CA ALA A 15 23.49 14.77 15.60
C ALA A 15 22.42 15.88 15.46
N VAL A 16 21.78 16.00 14.30
CA VAL A 16 20.68 16.95 14.07
C VAL A 16 19.49 16.65 14.97
N ARG A 17 19.13 15.37 15.14
CA ARG A 17 18.06 14.96 16.05
C ARG A 17 18.39 15.31 17.51
N GLN A 18 19.60 15.01 17.96
CA GLN A 18 20.05 15.35 19.33
C GLN A 18 20.04 16.87 19.58
N ALA A 19 20.50 17.67 18.61
CA ALA A 19 20.45 19.14 18.72
C ALA A 19 19.02 19.68 18.80
N LYS A 20 18.09 19.11 18.02
CA LYS A 20 16.66 19.43 18.09
C LYS A 20 16.06 19.08 19.45
N ASP A 21 16.33 17.89 19.98
CA ASP A 21 15.79 17.42 21.25
C ASP A 21 16.32 18.26 22.43
N LEU A 22 17.60 18.65 22.37
CA LEU A 22 18.19 19.58 23.34
C LEU A 22 17.54 20.97 23.28
N LEU A 23 17.32 21.50 22.07
CA LEU A 23 16.64 22.79 21.87
C LEU A 23 15.23 22.78 22.46
N ILE A 24 14.45 21.72 22.19
CA ILE A 24 13.11 21.55 22.74
C ILE A 24 13.15 21.56 24.27
N THR A 25 14.10 20.82 24.87
CA THR A 25 14.26 20.75 26.33
C THR A 25 14.52 22.12 26.92
N VAL A 26 15.45 22.89 26.32
CA VAL A 26 15.80 24.24 26.78
C VAL A 26 14.61 25.20 26.65
N LEU A 27 13.88 25.16 25.54
CA LEU A 27 12.72 26.04 25.34
C LEU A 27 11.60 25.75 26.33
N ILE A 28 11.32 24.48 26.63
CA ILE A 28 10.31 24.10 27.61
C ILE A 28 10.72 24.55 29.04
N LEU A 29 11.97 24.34 29.41
CA LEU A 29 12.48 24.80 30.72
C LEU A 29 12.44 26.33 30.84
N ALA A 30 12.80 27.06 29.80
CA ALA A 30 12.70 28.53 29.77
C ALA A 30 11.24 29.00 29.90
N ALA A 31 10.32 28.38 29.19
CA ALA A 31 8.89 28.67 29.31
C ALA A 31 8.35 28.35 30.71
N ALA A 32 8.72 27.20 31.27
CA ALA A 32 8.33 26.83 32.65
C ALA A 32 8.86 27.84 33.68
N THR A 33 10.11 28.30 33.54
CA THR A 33 10.68 29.33 34.40
C THR A 33 9.99 30.68 34.22
N GLY A 34 9.65 31.06 32.98
CA GLY A 34 8.87 32.26 32.70
C GLY A 34 7.50 32.26 33.37
N ILE A 35 6.76 31.17 33.23
CA ILE A 35 5.46 30.95 33.90
C ILE A 35 5.62 30.94 35.41
N GLY A 36 6.69 30.32 35.91
CA GLY A 36 7.01 30.30 37.34
C GLY A 36 7.24 31.73 37.91
N ASN A 37 7.92 32.63 37.16
CA ASN A 37 8.09 34.02 37.56
C ASN A 37 6.76 34.80 37.59
N ILE A 38 5.83 34.52 36.64
CA ILE A 38 4.48 35.09 36.66
C ILE A 38 3.74 34.61 37.92
N PHE A 39 3.77 33.33 38.23
CA PHE A 39 3.13 32.79 39.43
C PHE A 39 3.73 33.34 40.73
N TRP A 40 5.04 33.55 40.73
CA TRP A 40 5.70 34.18 41.86
C TRP A 40 5.23 35.61 42.05
N TYR A 41 5.10 36.40 40.97
CA TYR A 41 4.63 37.79 41.01
C TYR A 41 3.18 37.88 41.58
N PHE A 42 2.33 36.95 41.27
CA PHE A 42 0.95 36.84 41.80
C PHE A 42 0.84 36.07 43.12
N SER A 43 1.95 35.75 43.78
CA SER A 43 2.01 35.02 45.05
C SER A 43 1.47 33.57 45.01
N PHE A 44 1.38 32.96 43.81
CA PHE A 44 0.96 31.56 43.62
C PHE A 44 2.16 30.60 43.72
N THR A 45 3.07 30.79 44.69
CA THR A 45 4.35 30.09 44.79
C THR A 45 4.21 28.56 44.90
N ARG A 46 3.16 28.06 45.53
CA ARG A 46 2.90 26.59 45.67
C ARG A 46 2.69 25.88 44.34
N ASN A 47 2.22 26.57 43.29
CA ASN A 47 1.91 26.00 42.00
C ASN A 47 3.10 25.93 41.02
N ILE A 48 4.23 26.56 41.37
CA ILE A 48 5.42 26.62 40.51
C ILE A 48 5.97 25.20 40.27
N ILE A 49 5.97 24.35 41.30
CA ILE A 49 6.41 22.94 41.20
C ILE A 49 5.64 22.19 40.10
N SER A 50 4.31 22.38 40.07
CA SER A 50 3.45 21.74 39.06
C SER A 50 3.78 22.17 37.62
N VAL A 51 4.21 23.42 37.42
CA VAL A 51 4.64 23.93 36.11
C VAL A 51 5.91 23.21 35.64
N TYR A 52 6.87 23.01 36.52
CA TYR A 52 8.09 22.27 36.16
C TYR A 52 7.83 20.78 35.92
N VAL A 53 6.95 20.14 36.71
CA VAL A 53 6.53 18.75 36.47
C VAL A 53 5.84 18.63 35.08
N LEU A 54 4.97 19.58 34.75
CA LEU A 54 4.35 19.62 33.43
C LEU A 54 5.41 19.82 32.32
N GLY A 55 6.40 20.68 32.53
CA GLY A 55 7.53 20.89 31.62
C GLY A 55 8.32 19.59 31.37
N THR A 56 8.60 18.81 32.40
CA THR A 56 9.30 17.52 32.24
C THR A 56 8.46 16.49 31.48
N LEU A 57 7.13 16.46 31.69
CA LEU A 57 6.21 15.64 30.93
C LEU A 57 6.23 16.01 29.44
N LEU A 58 6.08 17.29 29.13
CA LEU A 58 6.12 17.79 27.76
C LEU A 58 7.45 17.48 27.07
N THR A 59 8.58 17.68 27.76
CA THR A 59 9.88 17.30 27.22
C THR A 59 9.93 15.82 26.85
N SER A 60 9.44 14.94 27.71
CA SER A 60 9.43 13.49 27.45
C SER A 60 8.54 13.10 26.27
N LEU A 61 7.40 13.76 26.13
CA LEU A 61 6.46 13.55 25.01
C LEU A 61 7.07 13.96 23.67
N PHE A 62 7.71 15.13 23.61
CA PHE A 62 8.24 15.66 22.36
C PHE A 62 9.57 15.02 21.94
N THR A 63 10.46 14.69 22.89
CA THR A 63 11.76 14.07 22.60
C THR A 63 11.69 12.54 22.51
N LYS A 64 10.63 11.92 23.06
CA LYS A 64 10.48 10.45 23.18
C LYS A 64 11.74 9.77 23.73
N SER A 65 12.46 10.43 24.64
CA SER A 65 13.76 10.01 25.17
C SER A 65 13.83 10.07 26.70
N TYR A 66 14.24 8.97 27.31
CA TYR A 66 14.53 8.94 28.75
C TYR A 66 15.62 9.90 29.17
N PHE A 67 16.66 10.05 28.33
CA PHE A 67 17.79 10.93 28.62
C PHE A 67 17.35 12.39 28.79
N TYR A 68 16.63 12.95 27.81
CA TYR A 68 16.15 14.32 27.86
C TYR A 68 15.06 14.54 28.91
N GLY A 69 14.24 13.54 29.16
CA GLY A 69 13.28 13.56 30.27
C GLY A 69 13.96 13.65 31.62
N PHE A 70 14.98 12.81 31.87
CA PHE A 70 15.79 12.88 33.09
C PHE A 70 16.56 14.20 33.21
N LEU A 71 17.20 14.65 32.12
CA LEU A 71 17.91 15.93 32.07
C LEU A 71 17.00 17.12 32.42
N SER A 72 15.78 17.12 31.83
CA SER A 72 14.75 18.12 32.12
C SER A 72 14.34 18.11 33.59
N SER A 73 14.10 16.90 34.14
CA SER A 73 13.72 16.71 35.55
C SER A 73 14.79 17.26 36.48
N PHE A 74 16.05 16.86 36.27
CA PHE A 74 17.19 17.34 37.10
C PHE A 74 17.38 18.86 37.00
N SER A 75 17.33 19.40 35.76
CA SER A 75 17.43 20.84 35.54
C SER A 75 16.26 21.61 36.13
N SER A 76 15.05 21.04 36.15
CA SER A 76 13.88 21.63 36.80
C SER A 76 14.06 21.82 38.29
N VAL A 77 14.62 20.82 38.99
CA VAL A 77 14.93 20.91 40.42
C VAL A 77 15.94 22.03 40.70
N LEU A 78 17.01 22.09 39.90
CA LEU A 78 18.04 23.12 40.05
C LEU A 78 17.49 24.53 39.77
N LEU A 79 16.73 24.70 38.69
CA LEU A 79 16.12 25.98 38.33
C LEU A 79 15.09 26.43 39.37
N PHE A 80 14.26 25.52 39.88
CA PHE A 80 13.32 25.82 40.94
C PHE A 80 14.06 26.29 42.21
N ASN A 81 15.11 25.59 42.63
CA ASN A 81 15.93 26.00 43.79
C ASN A 81 16.56 27.39 43.56
N PHE A 82 17.20 27.59 42.42
CA PHE A 82 17.92 28.83 42.12
C PHE A 82 16.96 30.04 41.98
N CYS A 83 15.84 29.90 41.33
CA CYS A 83 14.94 31.01 41.01
C CYS A 83 13.89 31.31 42.08
N PHE A 84 13.41 30.30 42.83
CA PHE A 84 12.18 30.40 43.63
C PHE A 84 12.33 30.02 45.10
N THR A 85 13.53 29.57 45.54
CA THR A 85 13.79 29.33 46.98
C THR A 85 14.59 30.49 47.57
N GLU A 86 14.35 30.80 48.86
CA GLU A 86 15.08 31.84 49.57
C GLU A 86 16.33 31.28 50.24
N PRO A 87 17.50 31.95 50.19
CA PRO A 87 17.76 33.20 49.44
C PRO A 87 17.84 32.94 47.92
N ARG A 88 17.11 33.75 47.12
CA ARG A 88 17.05 33.61 45.64
C ARG A 88 18.43 33.84 45.01
N LEU A 89 18.60 33.25 43.81
CA LEU A 89 19.84 33.28 43.01
C LEU A 89 21.04 32.62 43.72
N THR A 90 20.77 31.72 44.65
CA THR A 90 21.78 30.87 45.30
C THR A 90 21.32 29.42 45.27
N LEU A 91 22.26 28.49 45.35
CA LEU A 91 21.92 27.05 45.42
C LEU A 91 21.79 26.57 46.88
N HIS A 92 21.74 27.48 47.86
CA HIS A 92 21.59 27.15 49.26
C HIS A 92 20.10 27.11 49.64
N ALA A 93 19.74 26.05 50.31
CA ALA A 93 18.38 25.85 50.82
C ALA A 93 18.44 25.83 52.37
N TYR A 94 18.09 26.93 53.01
CA TYR A 94 18.20 27.08 54.46
C TYR A 94 17.01 26.48 55.22
N GLU A 95 15.82 26.40 54.59
CA GLU A 95 14.67 25.78 55.25
C GLU A 95 14.75 24.25 55.23
N ARG A 96 14.45 23.62 56.40
CA ARG A 96 14.50 22.15 56.57
C ARG A 96 13.56 21.40 55.62
N GLY A 97 12.53 22.07 55.07
CA GLY A 97 11.54 21.44 54.16
C GLY A 97 12.03 21.31 52.72
N TYR A 98 12.96 22.14 52.25
CA TYR A 98 13.39 22.15 50.83
C TYR A 98 14.00 20.84 50.32
N PRO A 99 14.87 20.14 51.06
CA PRO A 99 15.40 18.84 50.62
C PRO A 99 14.32 17.81 50.37
N VAL A 100 13.26 17.79 51.19
CA VAL A 100 12.12 16.89 50.99
C VAL A 100 11.33 17.27 49.76
N THR A 101 11.08 18.55 49.53
CA THR A 101 10.40 19.05 48.31
C THR A 101 11.16 18.67 47.04
N PHE A 102 12.49 18.81 47.04
CA PHE A 102 13.35 18.44 45.93
C PHE A 102 13.32 16.94 45.64
N ALA A 103 13.37 16.10 46.71
CA ALA A 103 13.27 14.66 46.60
C ALA A 103 11.92 14.24 45.97
N ILE A 104 10.83 14.84 46.48
CA ILE A 104 9.47 14.55 45.93
C ILE A 104 9.37 14.98 44.48
N MET A 105 9.84 16.18 44.13
CA MET A 105 9.82 16.71 42.76
C MET A 105 10.60 15.78 41.81
N LEU A 106 11.78 15.32 42.22
CA LEU A 106 12.60 14.41 41.43
C LEU A 106 11.88 13.04 41.23
N ILE A 107 11.34 12.48 42.28
CA ILE A 107 10.62 11.21 42.22
C ILE A 107 9.40 11.30 41.32
N VAL A 108 8.56 12.32 41.49
CA VAL A 108 7.37 12.53 40.66
C VAL A 108 7.79 12.72 39.18
N SER A 109 8.84 13.49 38.92
CA SER A 109 9.34 13.68 37.57
C SER A 109 9.83 12.39 36.92
N ILE A 110 10.59 11.56 37.64
CA ILE A 110 11.06 10.25 37.15
C ILE A 110 9.88 9.32 36.85
N ILE A 111 8.91 9.24 37.74
CA ILE A 111 7.71 8.42 37.54
C ILE A 111 6.95 8.90 36.31
N THR A 112 6.73 10.21 36.18
CA THR A 112 6.01 10.83 35.07
C THR A 112 6.70 10.54 33.73
N VAL A 113 8.02 10.70 33.65
CA VAL A 113 8.83 10.40 32.48
C VAL A 113 8.71 8.92 32.09
N THR A 114 8.85 8.04 33.08
CA THR A 114 8.76 6.58 32.86
C THR A 114 7.41 6.18 32.32
N LEU A 115 6.33 6.66 32.94
CA LEU A 115 4.95 6.37 32.49
C LEU A 115 4.66 6.93 31.11
N ALA A 116 5.11 8.16 30.83
CA ALA A 116 4.94 8.80 29.51
C ALA A 116 5.59 7.98 28.39
N ILE A 117 6.84 7.56 28.57
CA ILE A 117 7.57 6.77 27.57
C ILE A 117 6.97 5.35 27.43
N GLN A 118 6.57 4.72 28.54
CA GLN A 118 5.87 3.43 28.50
C GLN A 118 4.58 3.51 27.68
N ASN A 119 3.77 4.56 27.91
CA ASN A 119 2.52 4.74 27.16
C ASN A 119 2.78 4.94 25.65
N ILE A 120 3.80 5.69 25.27
CA ILE A 120 4.17 5.88 23.86
C ILE A 120 4.57 4.54 23.22
N ARG A 121 5.44 3.76 23.90
CA ARG A 121 5.85 2.43 23.38
C ARG A 121 4.69 1.47 23.25
N ASN A 122 3.84 1.40 24.26
CA ASN A 122 2.66 0.53 24.23
C ASN A 122 1.68 0.93 23.09
N ALA A 123 1.58 2.22 22.77
CA ALA A 123 0.78 2.70 21.64
C ALA A 123 1.39 2.28 20.29
N GLU A 124 2.70 2.45 20.12
CA GLU A 124 3.43 2.02 18.91
C GLU A 124 3.34 0.47 18.72
N GLU A 125 3.53 -0.31 19.78
CA GLU A 125 3.40 -1.78 19.73
C GLU A 125 1.97 -2.23 19.37
N LYS A 126 0.95 -1.57 19.93
CA LYS A 126 -0.46 -1.85 19.58
C LYS A 126 -0.77 -1.53 18.12
N GLU A 127 -0.25 -0.43 17.59
CA GLU A 127 -0.41 -0.06 16.19
C GLU A 127 0.23 -1.12 15.27
N HIS A 128 1.47 -1.51 15.55
CA HIS A 128 2.16 -2.58 14.79
C HIS A 128 1.41 -3.91 14.88
N ALA A 129 0.93 -4.29 16.06
CA ALA A 129 0.16 -5.52 16.25
C ALA A 129 -1.17 -5.47 15.48
N ALA A 130 -1.86 -4.32 15.44
CA ALA A 130 -3.10 -4.14 14.72
C ALA A 130 -2.89 -4.25 13.20
N VAL A 131 -1.82 -3.64 12.66
CA VAL A 131 -1.45 -3.76 11.24
C VAL A 131 -1.13 -5.21 10.89
N HIS A 132 -0.36 -5.91 11.74
CA HIS A 132 -0.01 -7.32 11.51
C HIS A 132 -1.26 -8.22 11.55
N ALA A 133 -2.14 -8.04 12.53
CA ALA A 133 -3.39 -8.79 12.63
C ALA A 133 -4.29 -8.56 11.41
N LYS A 134 -4.38 -7.32 10.91
CA LYS A 134 -5.15 -6.99 9.71
C LYS A 134 -4.59 -7.69 8.47
N ASN A 135 -3.27 -7.73 8.32
CA ASN A 135 -2.62 -8.43 7.21
C ASN A 135 -2.85 -9.94 7.26
N GLU A 136 -2.76 -10.56 8.45
CA GLU A 136 -3.07 -11.98 8.64
C GLU A 136 -4.53 -12.30 8.34
N GLN A 137 -5.45 -11.43 8.76
CA GLN A 137 -6.87 -11.59 8.43
C GLN A 137 -7.12 -11.50 6.94
N LEU A 138 -6.53 -10.52 6.25
CA LEU A 138 -6.61 -10.40 4.79
C LEU A 138 -6.08 -11.66 4.10
N ARG A 139 -4.96 -12.23 4.55
CA ARG A 139 -4.42 -13.49 4.01
C ARG A 139 -5.37 -14.66 4.23
N ALA A 140 -5.98 -14.78 5.41
CA ALA A 140 -6.94 -15.83 5.71
C ALA A 140 -8.21 -15.73 4.85
N ASP A 141 -8.76 -14.53 4.70
CA ASP A 141 -9.93 -14.26 3.85
C ASP A 141 -9.61 -14.55 2.37
N LEU A 142 -8.40 -14.22 1.93
CA LEU A 142 -7.84 -14.53 0.61
C LEU A 142 -7.85 -16.05 0.35
N LEU A 143 -7.23 -16.83 1.24
CA LEU A 143 -7.18 -18.29 1.11
C LEU A 143 -8.57 -18.93 1.13
N ARG A 144 -9.50 -18.39 1.91
CA ARG A 144 -10.88 -18.86 1.96
C ARG A 144 -11.59 -18.62 0.64
N THR A 145 -11.48 -17.43 0.08
CA THR A 145 -12.10 -17.07 -1.21
C THR A 145 -11.52 -17.92 -2.35
N ILE A 146 -10.19 -18.04 -2.43
CA ILE A 146 -9.52 -18.89 -3.41
C ILE A 146 -10.00 -20.33 -3.31
N SER A 147 -10.06 -20.88 -2.09
CA SER A 147 -10.49 -22.29 -1.90
C SER A 147 -11.93 -22.52 -2.34
N HIS A 148 -12.83 -21.56 -2.09
CA HIS A 148 -14.21 -21.63 -2.55
C HIS A 148 -14.28 -21.60 -4.08
N ASP A 149 -13.56 -20.69 -4.69
CA ASP A 149 -13.65 -20.43 -6.12
C ASP A 149 -12.90 -21.48 -6.97
N LEU A 150 -11.88 -22.14 -6.40
CA LEU A 150 -11.29 -23.34 -7.00
C LEU A 150 -12.25 -24.55 -6.95
N ARG A 151 -13.01 -24.71 -5.87
CA ARG A 151 -13.90 -25.87 -5.68
C ARG A 151 -15.01 -25.92 -6.74
N THR A 152 -15.57 -24.80 -7.12
CA THR A 152 -16.71 -24.73 -8.03
C THR A 152 -16.39 -25.27 -9.43
N PRO A 153 -15.35 -24.81 -10.15
CA PRO A 153 -14.99 -25.37 -11.46
C PRO A 153 -14.49 -26.83 -11.35
N LEU A 154 -13.77 -27.19 -10.29
CA LEU A 154 -13.36 -28.57 -10.06
C LEU A 154 -14.57 -29.50 -9.93
N THR A 155 -15.62 -29.07 -9.23
CA THR A 155 -16.87 -29.84 -9.12
C THR A 155 -17.59 -29.94 -10.46
N SER A 156 -17.59 -28.84 -11.25
CA SER A 156 -18.18 -28.84 -12.61
C SER A 156 -17.42 -29.79 -13.55
N ILE A 157 -16.08 -29.70 -13.57
CA ILE A 157 -15.24 -30.61 -14.39
C ILE A 157 -15.48 -32.06 -14.00
N SER A 158 -15.44 -32.35 -12.69
CA SER A 158 -15.66 -33.73 -12.20
C SER A 158 -17.05 -34.25 -12.52
N GLY A 159 -18.10 -33.41 -12.34
CA GLY A 159 -19.46 -33.76 -12.65
C GLY A 159 -19.69 -33.99 -14.15
N ASN A 160 -19.20 -33.12 -14.99
CA ASN A 160 -19.27 -33.22 -16.44
C ASN A 160 -18.52 -34.46 -16.96
N ALA A 161 -17.32 -34.71 -16.44
CA ALA A 161 -16.53 -35.89 -16.78
C ALA A 161 -17.24 -37.19 -16.33
N SER A 162 -17.80 -37.22 -15.11
CA SER A 162 -18.59 -38.37 -14.61
C SER A 162 -19.83 -38.62 -15.47
N ASN A 163 -20.52 -37.54 -15.88
CA ASN A 163 -21.68 -37.63 -16.76
C ASN A 163 -21.31 -38.21 -18.14
N LEU A 164 -20.19 -37.75 -18.72
CA LEU A 164 -19.68 -38.32 -19.96
C LEU A 164 -19.32 -39.80 -19.82
N ILE A 165 -18.67 -40.21 -18.73
CA ILE A 165 -18.32 -41.63 -18.49
C ILE A 165 -19.56 -42.50 -18.39
N SER A 166 -20.60 -42.04 -17.68
CA SER A 166 -21.77 -42.85 -17.40
C SER A 166 -22.81 -42.85 -18.53
N ASN A 167 -22.94 -41.78 -19.29
CA ASN A 167 -24.03 -41.56 -20.22
C ASN A 167 -23.60 -41.28 -21.68
N TYR A 168 -22.34 -41.55 -22.03
CA TYR A 168 -21.76 -41.17 -23.33
C TYR A 168 -22.61 -41.64 -24.52
N GLU A 169 -23.04 -42.90 -24.50
CA GLU A 169 -23.87 -43.51 -25.58
C GLU A 169 -25.27 -42.93 -25.64
N MET A 170 -25.79 -42.42 -24.53
CA MET A 170 -27.15 -41.85 -24.44
C MET A 170 -27.21 -40.36 -24.79
N MET A 171 -26.05 -39.69 -24.82
CA MET A 171 -25.97 -38.27 -25.15
C MET A 171 -25.91 -38.07 -26.66
N ASP A 172 -26.60 -37.06 -27.17
CA ASP A 172 -26.47 -36.64 -28.56
C ASP A 172 -25.11 -35.95 -28.81
N ALA A 173 -24.68 -35.90 -30.06
CA ALA A 173 -23.38 -35.33 -30.43
C ALA A 173 -23.20 -33.85 -30.04
N PRO A 174 -24.20 -32.96 -30.18
CA PRO A 174 -24.11 -31.58 -29.72
C PRO A 174 -23.88 -31.46 -28.21
N THR A 175 -24.64 -32.22 -27.39
CA THR A 175 -24.52 -32.20 -25.92
C THR A 175 -23.17 -32.71 -25.47
N ARG A 176 -22.66 -33.79 -26.08
CA ARG A 176 -21.30 -34.29 -25.80
C ARG A 176 -20.25 -33.22 -26.07
N LYS A 177 -20.33 -32.59 -27.25
CA LYS A 177 -19.40 -31.52 -27.62
C LYS A 177 -19.45 -30.36 -26.65
N GLN A 178 -20.64 -29.95 -26.22
CA GLN A 178 -20.80 -28.87 -25.24
C GLN A 178 -20.21 -29.26 -23.91
N THR A 179 -20.44 -30.48 -23.41
CA THR A 179 -19.86 -30.95 -22.14
C THR A 179 -18.32 -30.97 -22.16
N PHE A 180 -17.71 -31.38 -23.28
CA PHE A 180 -16.26 -31.29 -23.43
C PHE A 180 -15.77 -29.85 -23.43
N LEU A 181 -16.48 -28.95 -24.10
CA LEU A 181 -16.17 -27.53 -24.10
C LEU A 181 -16.25 -26.91 -22.69
N ASP A 182 -17.26 -27.31 -21.91
CA ASP A 182 -17.43 -26.84 -20.53
C ASP A 182 -16.27 -27.31 -19.64
N ILE A 183 -15.84 -28.56 -19.75
CA ILE A 183 -14.65 -29.09 -19.05
C ILE A 183 -13.40 -28.33 -19.46
N TYR A 184 -13.20 -28.10 -20.75
CA TYR A 184 -12.04 -27.36 -21.25
C TYR A 184 -12.02 -25.94 -20.75
N ASN A 185 -13.13 -25.23 -20.82
CA ASN A 185 -13.24 -23.83 -20.37
C ASN A 185 -13.02 -23.69 -18.87
N ASP A 186 -13.61 -24.58 -18.06
CA ASP A 186 -13.40 -24.59 -16.60
C ASP A 186 -11.92 -24.90 -16.25
N SER A 187 -11.26 -25.77 -17.02
CA SER A 187 -9.84 -26.09 -16.84
C SER A 187 -8.93 -24.90 -17.19
N MET A 188 -9.19 -24.22 -18.31
CA MET A 188 -8.43 -23.03 -18.70
C MET A 188 -8.62 -21.88 -17.72
N TRP A 189 -9.84 -21.72 -17.19
CA TRP A 189 -10.10 -20.73 -16.15
C TRP A 189 -9.29 -21.03 -14.86
N LEU A 190 -9.19 -22.30 -14.44
CA LEU A 190 -8.39 -22.72 -13.30
C LEU A 190 -6.88 -22.43 -13.50
N ILE A 191 -6.35 -22.70 -14.69
CA ILE A 191 -4.96 -22.40 -15.03
C ILE A 191 -4.70 -20.90 -14.87
N ASN A 192 -5.51 -20.06 -15.48
CA ASN A 192 -5.39 -18.61 -15.39
C ASN A 192 -5.49 -18.11 -13.95
N LEU A 193 -6.38 -18.70 -13.14
CA LEU A 193 -6.52 -18.36 -11.73
C LEU A 193 -5.23 -18.65 -10.94
N VAL A 194 -4.65 -19.85 -11.12
CA VAL A 194 -3.42 -20.26 -10.45
C VAL A 194 -2.25 -19.36 -10.86
N GLU A 195 -2.12 -19.04 -12.14
CA GLU A 195 -1.09 -18.15 -12.66
C GLU A 195 -1.21 -16.73 -12.08
N ASN A 196 -2.43 -16.20 -11.96
CA ASN A 196 -2.67 -14.90 -11.34
C ASN A 196 -2.28 -14.88 -9.85
N ILE A 197 -2.63 -15.94 -9.10
CA ILE A 197 -2.26 -16.07 -7.67
C ILE A 197 -0.74 -16.17 -7.50
N LEU A 198 -0.07 -16.98 -8.32
CA LEU A 198 1.39 -17.12 -8.28
C LEU A 198 2.09 -15.79 -8.62
N SER A 199 1.56 -15.03 -9.57
CA SER A 199 2.10 -13.71 -9.94
C SER A 199 1.98 -12.73 -8.77
N ILE A 200 0.82 -12.66 -8.10
CA ILE A 200 0.61 -11.82 -6.93
C ILE A 200 1.55 -12.22 -5.79
N SER A 201 1.66 -13.51 -5.48
CA SER A 201 2.53 -14.00 -4.41
C SER A 201 4.01 -13.65 -4.63
N ARG A 202 4.51 -13.75 -5.86
CA ARG A 202 5.90 -13.37 -6.20
C ARG A 202 6.16 -11.88 -6.02
N ILE A 203 5.15 -11.05 -6.25
CA ILE A 203 5.25 -9.60 -6.11
C ILE A 203 5.28 -9.21 -4.62
N GLU A 204 4.37 -9.76 -3.79
CA GLU A 204 4.30 -9.49 -2.35
C GLU A 204 5.59 -9.87 -1.61
N ASP A 205 6.24 -10.96 -2.02
CA ASP A 205 7.51 -11.41 -1.44
C ASP A 205 8.72 -10.52 -1.84
N GLY A 206 8.52 -9.48 -2.67
CA GLY A 206 9.61 -8.66 -3.20
C GLY A 206 10.59 -9.45 -4.09
N ARG A 207 10.19 -10.65 -4.54
CA ARG A 207 11.00 -11.58 -5.33
C ARG A 207 10.76 -11.48 -6.83
N MET A 208 9.99 -10.49 -7.26
CA MET A 208 9.75 -10.29 -8.69
C MET A 208 11.01 -9.71 -9.32
N ASN A 209 11.85 -10.61 -9.83
CA ASN A 209 12.94 -10.22 -10.73
C ASN A 209 12.32 -9.91 -12.10
N LEU A 210 12.05 -8.62 -12.36
CA LEU A 210 11.58 -8.15 -13.66
C LEU A 210 12.72 -8.34 -14.68
N SER A 211 12.42 -8.99 -15.79
CA SER A 211 13.33 -9.02 -16.97
C SER A 211 13.01 -7.82 -17.86
N ILE A 212 13.42 -6.61 -17.40
CA ILE A 212 13.19 -5.39 -18.15
C ILE A 212 14.09 -5.35 -19.39
N SER A 213 13.49 -5.29 -20.57
CA SER A 213 14.12 -5.04 -21.87
C SER A 213 13.42 -3.89 -22.58
N THR A 214 14.07 -3.39 -23.62
CA THR A 214 13.44 -2.40 -24.53
C THR A 214 12.68 -3.18 -25.60
N GLU A 215 11.35 -3.04 -25.60
CA GLU A 215 10.45 -3.83 -26.42
C GLU A 215 9.59 -2.94 -27.31
N LEU A 216 9.23 -3.44 -28.48
CA LEU A 216 8.34 -2.76 -29.42
C LEU A 216 6.88 -2.94 -28.98
N VAL A 217 6.18 -1.86 -28.71
CA VAL A 217 4.81 -1.89 -28.19
C VAL A 217 3.84 -2.59 -29.12
N SER A 218 4.02 -2.43 -30.45
CA SER A 218 3.19 -3.12 -31.48
C SER A 218 3.31 -4.64 -31.39
N GLU A 219 4.50 -5.21 -31.16
CA GLU A 219 4.70 -6.65 -31.02
C GLU A 219 4.01 -7.18 -29.76
N VAL A 220 4.06 -6.42 -28.66
CA VAL A 220 3.38 -6.77 -27.40
C VAL A 220 1.85 -6.75 -27.57
N PHE A 221 1.31 -5.81 -28.36
CA PHE A 221 -0.11 -5.79 -28.72
C PHE A 221 -0.50 -7.01 -29.55
N GLU A 222 0.27 -7.35 -30.57
CA GLU A 222 0.00 -8.53 -31.40
C GLU A 222 0.00 -9.82 -30.58
N GLU A 223 0.97 -9.97 -29.69
CA GLU A 223 1.07 -11.15 -28.82
C GLU A 223 -0.12 -11.24 -27.85
N ALA A 224 -0.54 -10.12 -27.25
CA ALA A 224 -1.71 -10.08 -26.38
C ALA A 224 -2.98 -10.48 -27.15
N LEU A 225 -3.18 -9.97 -28.36
CA LEU A 225 -4.35 -10.26 -29.18
C LEU A 225 -4.38 -11.71 -29.67
N ARG A 226 -3.23 -12.36 -29.87
CA ARG A 226 -3.18 -13.82 -30.18
C ARG A 226 -3.71 -14.68 -29.04
N HIS A 227 -3.58 -14.23 -27.81
CA HIS A 227 -3.98 -14.95 -26.60
C HIS A 227 -5.36 -14.55 -26.06
N THR A 228 -6.01 -13.53 -26.63
CA THR A 228 -7.36 -13.14 -26.22
C THR A 228 -8.42 -14.19 -26.55
N ASN A 229 -9.44 -14.22 -25.73
CA ASN A 229 -10.49 -15.23 -25.70
C ASN A 229 -11.21 -15.37 -27.06
N ARG A 230 -11.64 -16.61 -27.43
CA ARG A 230 -12.42 -16.90 -28.65
C ARG A 230 -13.73 -16.11 -28.80
N HIS A 231 -14.26 -15.54 -27.73
CA HIS A 231 -15.40 -14.62 -27.75
C HIS A 231 -15.09 -13.27 -28.42
N SER A 232 -13.83 -12.98 -28.70
CA SER A 232 -13.40 -11.80 -29.46
C SER A 232 -14.04 -11.74 -30.86
N ALA A 233 -14.43 -12.87 -31.42
CA ALA A 233 -15.16 -12.93 -32.72
C ALA A 233 -16.51 -12.20 -32.73
N GLN A 234 -17.05 -11.86 -31.55
CA GLN A 234 -18.30 -11.10 -31.39
C GLN A 234 -18.07 -9.60 -31.21
N HIS A 235 -16.80 -9.16 -31.13
CA HIS A 235 -16.41 -7.78 -30.92
C HIS A 235 -15.48 -7.31 -32.04
N THR A 236 -15.44 -6.02 -32.28
CA THR A 236 -14.49 -5.42 -33.23
C THR A 236 -13.29 -4.89 -32.43
N ILE A 237 -12.15 -5.57 -32.53
CA ILE A 237 -10.91 -5.14 -31.85
C ILE A 237 -10.00 -4.47 -32.88
N SER A 238 -9.55 -3.25 -32.58
CA SER A 238 -8.64 -2.48 -33.43
C SER A 238 -7.43 -1.95 -32.65
N VAL A 239 -6.32 -1.80 -33.35
CA VAL A 239 -5.07 -1.21 -32.82
C VAL A 239 -4.84 0.14 -33.46
N GLN A 240 -4.54 1.16 -32.66
CA GLN A 240 -4.23 2.52 -33.09
C GLN A 240 -2.90 2.93 -32.47
N MET A 241 -1.86 2.96 -33.28
CA MET A 241 -0.53 3.40 -32.89
C MET A 241 -0.27 4.82 -33.42
N ALA A 242 0.22 5.71 -32.56
CA ALA A 242 0.69 7.03 -33.01
C ALA A 242 2.05 6.93 -33.73
N ASP A 243 2.85 5.93 -33.32
CA ASP A 243 4.14 5.59 -33.93
C ASP A 243 4.31 4.06 -33.85
N ASP A 244 4.48 3.43 -35.03
CA ASP A 244 4.66 1.95 -35.11
C ASP A 244 6.00 1.49 -34.52
N LEU A 245 6.97 2.39 -34.35
CA LEU A 245 8.27 2.12 -33.74
C LEU A 245 8.35 2.53 -32.27
N LEU A 246 7.20 2.75 -31.60
CA LEU A 246 7.18 3.08 -30.17
C LEU A 246 7.82 2.00 -29.35
N LEU A 247 8.89 2.35 -28.64
CA LEU A 247 9.65 1.47 -27.75
C LEU A 247 9.36 1.82 -26.30
N ALA A 248 9.20 0.80 -25.46
CA ALA A 248 9.06 0.97 -24.01
C ALA A 248 9.91 -0.06 -23.24
N ARG A 249 10.35 0.33 -22.04
CA ARG A 249 11.11 -0.55 -21.15
C ARG A 249 10.14 -1.38 -20.32
N MET A 250 10.12 -2.69 -20.55
CA MET A 250 9.18 -3.57 -19.90
C MET A 250 9.66 -5.03 -19.84
N ASP A 251 9.04 -5.80 -18.97
CA ASP A 251 8.98 -7.25 -19.07
C ASP A 251 7.80 -7.61 -19.98
N ALA A 252 8.08 -7.96 -21.24
CA ALA A 252 7.05 -8.17 -22.27
C ALA A 252 6.00 -9.20 -21.83
N LYS A 253 6.38 -10.28 -21.17
CA LYS A 253 5.46 -11.35 -20.73
C LYS A 253 4.42 -10.82 -19.75
N LEU A 254 4.85 -9.99 -18.81
CA LEU A 254 3.97 -9.42 -17.79
C LEU A 254 3.06 -8.34 -18.37
N VAL A 255 3.57 -7.52 -19.30
CA VAL A 255 2.74 -6.49 -19.96
C VAL A 255 1.73 -7.14 -20.91
N VAL A 256 2.09 -8.21 -21.61
CA VAL A 256 1.13 -9.03 -22.39
C VAL A 256 0.01 -9.52 -21.46
N GLN A 257 0.31 -10.01 -20.25
CA GLN A 257 -0.69 -10.44 -19.28
C GLN A 257 -1.60 -9.28 -18.83
N VAL A 258 -1.06 -8.07 -18.65
CA VAL A 258 -1.88 -6.87 -18.36
C VAL A 258 -2.85 -6.61 -19.51
N LEU A 259 -2.37 -6.60 -20.75
CA LEU A 259 -3.21 -6.36 -21.94
C LEU A 259 -4.31 -7.42 -22.10
N ILE A 260 -3.97 -8.70 -21.94
CA ILE A 260 -4.96 -9.79 -21.96
C ILE A 260 -6.04 -9.56 -20.91
N ASN A 261 -5.67 -9.23 -19.68
CA ASN A 261 -6.63 -8.96 -18.61
C ASN A 261 -7.56 -7.78 -18.91
N LEU A 262 -7.01 -6.70 -19.50
CA LEU A 262 -7.81 -5.51 -19.85
C LEU A 262 -8.75 -5.79 -21.04
N VAL A 263 -8.26 -6.47 -22.08
CA VAL A 263 -9.04 -6.82 -23.27
C VAL A 263 -10.13 -7.86 -22.91
N ASP A 264 -9.81 -8.88 -22.11
CA ASP A 264 -10.79 -9.87 -21.65
C ASP A 264 -11.87 -9.22 -20.76
N ASN A 265 -11.52 -8.21 -19.96
CA ASN A 265 -12.50 -7.42 -19.22
C ASN A 265 -13.41 -6.65 -20.18
N ALA A 266 -12.87 -5.98 -21.20
CA ALA A 266 -13.67 -5.30 -22.19
C ALA A 266 -14.63 -6.26 -22.91
N ILE A 267 -14.15 -7.41 -23.40
CA ILE A 267 -14.99 -8.44 -24.05
C ILE A 267 -16.09 -8.93 -23.09
N LYS A 268 -15.76 -9.11 -21.82
CA LYS A 268 -16.68 -9.67 -20.83
C LYS A 268 -17.82 -8.72 -20.45
N TYR A 269 -17.52 -7.43 -20.31
CA TYR A 269 -18.46 -6.46 -19.77
C TYR A 269 -19.13 -5.58 -20.80
N THR A 270 -18.82 -5.78 -22.10
CA THR A 270 -19.50 -5.10 -23.21
C THR A 270 -20.44 -6.04 -23.95
N PRO A 271 -21.51 -5.54 -24.57
CA PRO A 271 -22.41 -6.35 -25.40
C PRO A 271 -21.72 -6.81 -26.69
N ALA A 272 -22.23 -7.86 -27.30
CA ALA A 272 -21.78 -8.32 -28.62
C ALA A 272 -21.93 -7.20 -29.66
N GLY A 273 -20.93 -7.03 -30.51
CA GLY A 273 -20.86 -5.94 -31.50
C GLY A 273 -20.13 -4.70 -31.01
N SER A 274 -19.68 -4.64 -29.73
CA SER A 274 -18.92 -3.52 -29.19
C SER A 274 -17.53 -3.39 -29.81
N HIS A 275 -17.01 -2.18 -29.76
CA HIS A 275 -15.67 -1.82 -30.24
C HIS A 275 -14.69 -1.73 -29.10
N ILE A 276 -13.57 -2.39 -29.24
CA ILE A 276 -12.44 -2.35 -28.28
C ILE A 276 -11.23 -1.81 -29.04
N ILE A 277 -10.60 -0.75 -28.51
CA ILE A 277 -9.47 -0.10 -29.16
C ILE A 277 -8.26 -0.16 -28.24
N LEU A 278 -7.17 -0.75 -28.70
CA LEU A 278 -5.85 -0.64 -28.09
C LEU A 278 -5.11 0.51 -28.74
N SER A 279 -4.61 1.46 -27.96
CA SER A 279 -3.84 2.57 -28.50
C SER A 279 -2.58 2.82 -27.68
N ALA A 280 -1.55 3.34 -28.34
CA ALA A 280 -0.31 3.72 -27.68
C ALA A 280 0.30 4.98 -28.33
N ALA A 281 0.86 5.85 -27.46
CA ALA A 281 1.55 7.06 -27.88
C ALA A 281 2.66 7.43 -26.89
N ALA A 282 3.71 8.09 -27.36
CA ALA A 282 4.71 8.68 -26.50
C ALA A 282 4.18 9.97 -25.88
N GLN A 283 4.34 10.14 -24.55
CA GLN A 283 3.99 11.36 -23.84
C GLN A 283 5.07 11.69 -22.81
N GLY A 284 5.88 12.69 -23.07
CA GLY A 284 7.05 13.01 -22.24
C GLY A 284 8.05 11.85 -22.21
N GLU A 285 8.38 11.36 -21.03
CA GLU A 285 9.32 10.24 -20.84
C GLU A 285 8.63 8.86 -20.79
N ASN A 286 7.32 8.79 -21.05
CA ASN A 286 6.55 7.59 -20.94
C ASN A 286 5.83 7.21 -22.23
N ALA A 287 5.72 5.91 -22.48
CA ALA A 287 4.75 5.33 -23.39
C ALA A 287 3.41 5.25 -22.65
N VAL A 288 2.37 5.89 -23.17
CA VAL A 288 0.99 5.84 -22.64
C VAL A 288 0.24 4.84 -23.48
N ILE A 289 -0.27 3.80 -22.83
CA ILE A 289 -1.00 2.70 -23.44
C ILE A 289 -2.44 2.71 -22.93
N GLN A 290 -3.41 2.58 -23.83
CA GLN A 290 -4.83 2.62 -23.49
C GLN A 290 -5.56 1.42 -24.09
N VAL A 291 -6.48 0.89 -23.30
CA VAL A 291 -7.51 -0.05 -23.76
C VAL A 291 -8.86 0.59 -23.51
N SER A 292 -9.59 0.91 -24.56
CA SER A 292 -10.90 1.57 -24.52
C SER A 292 -11.99 0.68 -25.05
N ASP A 293 -13.16 0.75 -24.45
CA ASP A 293 -14.38 0.09 -24.86
C ASP A 293 -15.54 1.08 -24.96
N ASP A 294 -16.59 0.69 -25.67
CA ASP A 294 -17.85 1.41 -25.79
C ASP A 294 -18.99 0.76 -25.01
N GLY A 295 -18.65 0.12 -23.88
CA GLY A 295 -19.58 -0.57 -22.99
C GLY A 295 -20.40 0.37 -22.08
N PRO A 296 -21.05 -0.17 -21.05
CA PRO A 296 -21.93 0.59 -20.16
C PRO A 296 -21.18 1.55 -19.23
N GLY A 297 -19.84 1.47 -19.14
CA GLY A 297 -19.05 2.25 -18.19
C GLY A 297 -19.07 1.71 -16.76
N ILE A 298 -18.35 2.40 -15.87
CA ILE A 298 -18.25 2.07 -14.44
C ILE A 298 -18.63 3.30 -13.62
N PRO A 299 -19.54 3.18 -12.60
CA PRO A 299 -19.90 4.31 -11.74
C PRO A 299 -18.68 4.92 -11.04
N ASP A 300 -18.68 6.25 -10.83
CA ASP A 300 -17.56 6.98 -10.24
C ASP A 300 -17.15 6.44 -8.87
N GLU A 301 -18.13 6.05 -8.04
CA GLU A 301 -17.90 5.48 -6.71
C GLU A 301 -17.12 4.15 -6.71
N ALA A 302 -17.17 3.44 -7.84
CA ALA A 302 -16.51 2.15 -8.00
C ALA A 302 -15.12 2.27 -8.66
N LYS A 303 -14.82 3.36 -9.39
CA LYS A 303 -13.58 3.51 -10.18
C LYS A 303 -12.29 3.39 -9.37
N GLU A 304 -12.25 3.94 -8.15
CA GLU A 304 -11.08 3.82 -7.29
C GLU A 304 -10.89 2.40 -6.74
N LYS A 305 -11.99 1.68 -6.55
CA LYS A 305 -12.01 0.34 -5.95
C LYS A 305 -11.79 -0.78 -6.96
N VAL A 306 -11.93 -0.55 -8.27
CA VAL A 306 -11.79 -1.63 -9.27
C VAL A 306 -10.41 -2.28 -9.30
N PHE A 307 -9.39 -1.56 -8.82
CA PHE A 307 -8.03 -2.07 -8.72
C PHE A 307 -7.71 -2.72 -7.35
N GLU A 308 -8.67 -2.73 -6.41
CA GLU A 308 -8.52 -3.46 -5.15
C GLU A 308 -8.76 -4.96 -5.39
N MET A 309 -8.02 -5.80 -4.66
CA MET A 309 -8.21 -7.26 -4.73
C MET A 309 -9.65 -7.62 -4.35
N PHE A 310 -10.26 -8.53 -5.10
CA PHE A 310 -11.64 -9.01 -4.88
C PHE A 310 -12.74 -7.96 -5.09
N SER A 311 -12.42 -6.83 -5.69
CA SER A 311 -13.44 -5.87 -6.09
C SER A 311 -14.25 -6.42 -7.26
N THR A 312 -15.43 -6.96 -6.97
CA THR A 312 -16.43 -7.33 -7.95
C THR A 312 -17.59 -6.35 -7.82
N GLY A 313 -18.00 -5.70 -8.93
CA GLY A 313 -19.14 -4.77 -8.90
C GLY A 313 -20.38 -5.40 -8.26
N GLU A 314 -21.19 -4.60 -7.55
CA GLU A 314 -22.34 -5.03 -6.72
C GLU A 314 -23.43 -5.85 -7.43
N LYS A 315 -23.45 -5.88 -8.73
CA LYS A 315 -24.35 -6.77 -9.48
C LYS A 315 -23.65 -8.10 -9.74
N ARG A 316 -23.90 -9.07 -8.86
CA ARG A 316 -23.84 -10.50 -9.22
C ARG A 316 -24.77 -10.70 -10.41
N ILE A 317 -24.28 -10.48 -11.62
CA ILE A 317 -24.93 -10.98 -12.80
C ILE A 317 -24.83 -12.51 -12.65
N SER A 318 -25.96 -13.14 -12.45
CA SER A 318 -26.15 -14.59 -12.29
C SER A 318 -25.75 -15.39 -13.52
N ASP A 319 -24.96 -14.82 -14.39
CA ASP A 319 -24.51 -15.42 -15.64
C ASP A 319 -23.05 -15.92 -15.46
N SER A 320 -22.78 -17.09 -16.00
CA SER A 320 -21.62 -17.97 -15.96
C SER A 320 -20.21 -17.34 -16.12
N ARG A 321 -20.06 -16.02 -15.98
CA ARG A 321 -18.83 -15.26 -16.18
C ARG A 321 -18.13 -14.97 -14.85
N ARG A 322 -17.56 -16.01 -14.24
CA ARG A 322 -16.81 -15.92 -12.98
C ARG A 322 -15.64 -14.94 -13.10
N SER A 323 -15.54 -13.93 -12.22
CA SER A 323 -14.33 -13.15 -12.06
C SER A 323 -14.04 -12.93 -10.58
N LEU A 324 -12.83 -13.25 -10.18
CA LEU A 324 -12.34 -13.13 -8.80
C LEU A 324 -12.00 -11.71 -8.38
N GLY A 325 -12.08 -10.73 -9.28
CA GLY A 325 -11.59 -9.38 -9.00
C GLY A 325 -10.07 -9.30 -8.79
N LEU A 326 -9.31 -10.28 -9.28
CA LEU A 326 -7.84 -10.31 -9.17
C LEU A 326 -7.14 -9.70 -10.39
N GLY A 327 -7.77 -9.71 -11.57
CA GLY A 327 -7.12 -9.31 -12.83
C GLY A 327 -6.68 -7.85 -12.82
N LEU A 328 -7.54 -6.91 -12.42
CA LEU A 328 -7.20 -5.49 -12.36
C LEU A 328 -6.20 -5.16 -11.23
N ALA A 329 -6.30 -5.83 -10.09
CA ALA A 329 -5.32 -5.71 -9.01
C ALA A 329 -3.94 -6.19 -9.48
N LEU A 330 -3.87 -7.29 -10.21
CA LEU A 330 -2.63 -7.79 -10.84
C LEU A 330 -2.08 -6.78 -11.85
N CYS A 331 -2.93 -6.19 -12.72
CA CYS A 331 -2.53 -5.15 -13.65
C CYS A 331 -1.86 -3.98 -12.93
N ARG A 332 -2.50 -3.45 -11.87
CA ARG A 332 -1.94 -2.36 -11.06
C ARG A 332 -0.59 -2.74 -10.48
N THR A 333 -0.46 -3.95 -9.95
CA THR A 333 0.77 -4.40 -9.31
C THR A 333 1.91 -4.55 -10.33
N ILE A 334 1.64 -5.14 -11.50
CA ILE A 334 2.62 -5.29 -12.58
C ILE A 334 3.08 -3.89 -13.05
N ILE A 335 2.15 -3.00 -13.37
CA ILE A 335 2.49 -1.66 -13.88
C ILE A 335 3.26 -0.85 -12.84
N THR A 336 2.87 -0.91 -11.56
CA THR A 336 3.61 -0.24 -10.47
C THR A 336 5.04 -0.80 -10.33
N ALA A 337 5.22 -2.11 -10.47
CA ALA A 337 6.54 -2.74 -10.44
C ALA A 337 7.45 -2.28 -11.61
N HIS A 338 6.86 -1.88 -12.74
CA HIS A 338 7.56 -1.29 -13.89
C HIS A 338 7.84 0.22 -13.73
N GLY A 339 7.45 0.83 -12.59
CA GLY A 339 7.57 2.28 -12.34
C GLY A 339 6.50 3.11 -13.03
N GLY A 340 5.47 2.48 -13.60
CA GLY A 340 4.34 3.12 -14.26
C GLY A 340 3.14 3.36 -13.34
N THR A 341 2.08 3.91 -13.92
CA THR A 341 0.78 4.14 -13.29
C THR A 341 -0.33 3.54 -14.13
N ILE A 342 -1.42 3.10 -13.50
CA ILE A 342 -2.64 2.66 -14.18
C ILE A 342 -3.85 3.41 -13.62
N ALA A 343 -4.74 3.85 -14.50
CA ALA A 343 -5.94 4.60 -14.16
C ALA A 343 -7.12 4.18 -15.04
N LEU A 344 -8.33 4.46 -14.56
CA LEU A 344 -9.58 4.26 -15.26
C LEU A 344 -10.29 5.60 -15.46
N SER A 345 -10.76 5.85 -16.67
CA SER A 345 -11.58 7.03 -17.01
C SER A 345 -12.77 6.62 -17.90
N ASP A 346 -13.72 7.54 -18.05
CA ASP A 346 -14.88 7.31 -18.93
C ASP A 346 -14.50 7.51 -20.39
N ASN A 347 -15.02 6.63 -21.25
CA ASN A 347 -15.05 6.83 -22.68
C ASN A 347 -16.29 7.64 -23.08
N LYS A 348 -16.20 8.41 -24.18
CA LYS A 348 -17.30 9.19 -24.71
C LYS A 348 -17.80 8.57 -26.03
N PRO A 349 -19.14 8.42 -26.23
CA PRO A 349 -20.22 8.88 -25.36
C PRO A 349 -20.49 7.97 -24.14
N HIS A 350 -20.02 6.74 -24.12
CA HIS A 350 -20.10 5.76 -23.01
C HIS A 350 -18.98 4.73 -23.13
N GLY A 351 -18.65 4.04 -22.04
CA GLY A 351 -17.61 3.02 -21.98
C GLY A 351 -16.51 3.36 -20.99
N CYS A 352 -15.43 2.57 -21.03
CA CYS A 352 -14.26 2.71 -20.17
C CYS A 352 -13.00 2.92 -20.97
N ILE A 353 -12.04 3.65 -20.38
CA ILE A 353 -10.66 3.76 -20.87
C ILE A 353 -9.72 3.39 -19.71
N PHE A 354 -9.07 2.25 -19.83
CA PHE A 354 -7.96 1.89 -18.97
C PHE A 354 -6.67 2.44 -19.57
N THR A 355 -6.01 3.33 -18.84
CA THR A 355 -4.75 3.96 -19.26
C THR A 355 -3.62 3.54 -18.35
N PHE A 356 -2.51 3.07 -18.91
CA PHE A 356 -1.31 2.82 -18.12
C PHE A 356 -0.06 3.38 -18.79
N THR A 357 0.99 3.61 -18.00
CA THR A 357 2.23 4.20 -18.46
C THR A 357 3.40 3.25 -18.23
N LEU A 358 4.37 3.29 -19.14
CA LEU A 358 5.65 2.59 -19.02
C LEU A 358 6.77 3.56 -19.43
N PRO A 359 7.98 3.45 -18.85
CA PRO A 359 9.11 4.28 -19.29
C PRO A 359 9.43 4.04 -20.76
N LEU A 360 9.72 5.09 -21.53
CA LEU A 360 10.17 4.95 -22.91
C LEU A 360 11.48 4.16 -22.98
N GLY A 361 11.62 3.37 -24.02
CA GLY A 361 12.84 2.68 -24.38
C GLY A 361 13.64 3.50 -25.39
N GLU A 362 14.96 3.55 -25.22
CA GLU A 362 15.88 4.08 -26.22
C GLU A 362 16.57 2.93 -26.95
N VAL A 363 16.74 3.05 -28.26
CA VAL A 363 17.59 2.13 -29.01
C VAL A 363 19.03 2.50 -28.71
N SER A 364 19.71 1.74 -27.83
CA SER A 364 21.16 1.82 -27.76
C SER A 364 21.75 1.09 -28.98
N LEU A 365 22.08 1.85 -30.02
CA LEU A 365 22.97 1.35 -31.09
C LEU A 365 24.33 1.12 -30.39
N HIS A 366 24.64 -0.13 -30.05
CA HIS A 366 26.00 -0.50 -29.75
C HIS A 366 26.75 -0.48 -31.06
N GLU A 367 27.62 0.55 -31.23
CA GLU A 367 28.68 0.56 -32.22
C GLU A 367 29.76 -0.48 -31.91
#